data_594f499545a558ada7254721b1ea7cf1
#
_entry.id   594f499545a558ada7254721b1ea7cf1
#
_cell.length_a   1.000
_cell.length_b   1.000
_cell.length_c   1.000
_cell.angle_alpha   90.00
_cell.angle_beta   90.00
_cell.angle_gamma   90.00
#
_symmetry.space_group_name_H-M   'P 1'
#
loop_
_entity.id
_entity.type
_entity.pdbx_description
1 polymer ?
#
loop_
_entity_poly.entity_id
_entity_poly.type
_entity_poly.pdbx_seq_one_letter_code
_entity_poly.pdbx_strand_id
1 'polypeptide(L)'
;APADLLYDPASPASNVVTVTTNASWKAACPNSALKFSPASGTGSATITIADAPAGQRTTLTVTAGEGSGAKTATCVIVRNPETPAETVFSLDFGDGAGGVWAGANQEWKTQTGTGASTVTYAVNNVRINNDNYGSAGKYSGASGKAYAKMFYNASTDYFVIQDITLPAGQTDFTLAFGTIFPSDDVSLTVSADGAVWKPLVYTGASAYNTWTGTTVGFTLAQPVPKLWIRLAPTGTERAYGLNFDDIRLTTGGGGQQVDLGTGAGLRWAELPSNFETPSSDQFVHTTWTTTVSGGKRVRNYTYCYDKRRHN
;
A
#
# COMPACT_ATOMS: atom_id res chain seq x y z
N ALA A 1 -24.26 16.31 -22.45
CA ALA A 1 -23.15 16.79 -21.61
C ALA A 1 -22.38 15.56 -21.13
N PRO A 2 -21.05 15.60 -21.12
CA PRO A 2 -20.29 14.50 -20.52
C PRO A 2 -20.66 14.42 -19.04
N ALA A 3 -20.70 13.19 -18.52
CA ALA A 3 -20.79 12.95 -17.08
C ALA A 3 -19.60 13.65 -16.37
N ASP A 4 -19.79 14.05 -15.12
CA ASP A 4 -18.72 14.58 -14.29
C ASP A 4 -17.55 13.57 -14.29
N LEU A 5 -16.32 14.08 -14.39
CA LEU A 5 -15.11 13.26 -14.22
C LEU A 5 -14.73 13.23 -12.75
N LEU A 6 -14.77 12.08 -12.12
CA LEU A 6 -14.18 11.88 -10.80
C LEU A 6 -12.67 11.69 -10.98
N TYR A 7 -11.90 12.68 -10.56
CA TYR A 7 -10.43 12.63 -10.62
C TYR A 7 -9.91 11.70 -9.52
N ASP A 8 -9.10 10.73 -9.93
CA ASP A 8 -8.44 9.79 -9.04
C ASP A 8 -6.92 9.84 -9.28
N PRO A 9 -6.10 10.37 -8.34
CA PRO A 9 -4.65 10.42 -8.49
C PRO A 9 -4.00 9.02 -8.57
N ALA A 10 -4.65 7.97 -8.03
CA ALA A 10 -4.17 6.59 -8.09
C ALA A 10 -4.42 5.93 -9.45
N SER A 11 -5.30 6.50 -10.28
CA SER A 11 -5.69 5.94 -11.59
C SER A 11 -5.48 6.94 -12.73
N PRO A 12 -4.26 7.37 -13.04
CA PRO A 12 -3.99 8.45 -14.02
C PRO A 12 -4.58 8.18 -15.40
N ALA A 13 -4.64 6.93 -15.83
CA ALA A 13 -5.18 6.54 -17.13
C ALA A 13 -6.68 6.80 -17.29
N SER A 14 -7.44 6.89 -16.19
CA SER A 14 -8.88 7.19 -16.18
C SER A 14 -9.18 8.69 -16.15
N ASN A 15 -8.20 9.52 -15.84
CA ASN A 15 -8.35 10.97 -15.69
C ASN A 15 -8.29 11.68 -17.05
N VAL A 16 -9.23 11.35 -17.95
CA VAL A 16 -9.22 11.86 -19.32
C VAL A 16 -10.58 12.43 -19.74
N VAL A 17 -10.53 13.50 -20.51
CA VAL A 17 -11.70 14.12 -21.15
C VAL A 17 -11.54 14.01 -22.67
N THR A 18 -12.46 13.35 -23.34
CA THR A 18 -12.45 13.22 -24.79
C THR A 18 -13.13 14.41 -25.44
N VAL A 19 -12.42 15.07 -26.35
CA VAL A 19 -12.96 16.11 -27.25
C VAL A 19 -13.26 15.48 -28.59
N THR A 20 -14.50 15.62 -29.07
CA THR A 20 -14.91 15.15 -30.40
C THR A 20 -15.35 16.35 -31.23
N THR A 21 -14.55 16.71 -32.22
CA THR A 21 -14.81 17.84 -33.12
C THR A 21 -14.01 17.68 -34.41
N ASN A 22 -14.41 18.38 -35.48
CA ASN A 22 -13.65 18.54 -36.72
C ASN A 22 -12.99 19.92 -36.84
N ALA A 23 -13.14 20.78 -35.85
CA ALA A 23 -12.60 22.14 -35.81
C ALA A 23 -11.39 22.26 -34.85
N SER A 24 -10.71 23.39 -34.93
CA SER A 24 -9.75 23.79 -33.89
C SER A 24 -10.45 24.08 -32.59
N TRP A 25 -9.84 23.75 -31.46
CA TRP A 25 -10.44 23.94 -30.14
C TRP A 25 -9.42 24.44 -29.11
N LYS A 26 -9.92 25.06 -28.03
CA LYS A 26 -9.16 25.47 -26.86
C LYS A 26 -9.89 24.99 -25.60
N ALA A 27 -9.12 24.51 -24.64
CA ALA A 27 -9.59 24.18 -23.30
C ALA A 27 -9.11 25.22 -22.31
N ALA A 28 -9.98 25.61 -21.37
CA ALA A 28 -9.68 26.58 -20.33
C ALA A 28 -10.37 26.21 -19.02
N CYS A 29 -9.72 26.55 -17.91
CA CYS A 29 -10.27 26.44 -16.58
C CYS A 29 -9.95 27.70 -15.79
N PRO A 30 -10.91 28.35 -15.11
CA PRO A 30 -10.65 29.51 -14.26
C PRO A 30 -9.75 29.17 -13.05
N ASN A 31 -9.79 27.92 -12.58
CA ASN A 31 -8.98 27.48 -11.47
C ASN A 31 -7.60 27.01 -11.97
N SER A 32 -6.56 27.77 -11.69
CA SER A 32 -5.19 27.47 -12.10
C SER A 32 -4.57 26.26 -11.41
N ALA A 33 -5.19 25.75 -10.37
CA ALA A 33 -4.77 24.51 -9.70
C ALA A 33 -5.11 23.25 -10.51
N LEU A 34 -6.11 23.32 -11.42
CA LEU A 34 -6.37 22.24 -12.37
C LEU A 34 -5.23 22.18 -13.39
N LYS A 35 -4.53 21.06 -13.46
CA LYS A 35 -3.48 20.80 -14.45
C LYS A 35 -3.98 19.84 -15.52
N PHE A 36 -3.91 20.24 -16.77
CA PHE A 36 -4.36 19.42 -17.90
C PHE A 36 -3.56 19.69 -19.17
N SER A 37 -3.54 18.71 -20.05
CA SER A 37 -2.84 18.80 -21.33
C SER A 37 -3.44 17.84 -22.36
N PRO A 38 -3.51 18.21 -23.66
CA PRO A 38 -3.20 19.53 -24.23
C PRO A 38 -4.28 20.56 -23.91
N ALA A 39 -3.92 21.85 -23.94
CA ALA A 39 -4.86 22.96 -23.74
C ALA A 39 -5.49 23.45 -25.06
N SER A 40 -5.08 22.94 -26.21
CA SER A 40 -5.66 23.22 -27.54
C SER A 40 -5.30 22.14 -28.53
N GLY A 41 -6.06 22.08 -29.62
CA GLY A 41 -5.82 21.11 -30.69
C GLY A 41 -6.72 21.36 -31.90
N THR A 42 -6.65 20.46 -32.89
CA THR A 42 -7.51 20.42 -34.05
C THR A 42 -8.03 19.00 -34.23
N GLY A 43 -9.34 18.86 -34.49
CA GLY A 43 -9.98 17.56 -34.57
C GLY A 43 -10.17 16.90 -33.21
N SER A 44 -10.56 15.65 -33.22
CA SER A 44 -10.81 14.88 -32.00
C SER A 44 -9.51 14.58 -31.25
N ALA A 45 -9.53 14.69 -29.92
CA ALA A 45 -8.36 14.48 -29.06
C ALA A 45 -8.77 14.10 -27.63
N THR A 46 -7.80 13.66 -26.85
CA THR A 46 -7.94 13.39 -25.43
C THR A 46 -7.17 14.42 -24.62
N ILE A 47 -7.83 15.03 -23.65
CA ILE A 47 -7.20 15.91 -22.64
C ILE A 47 -6.97 15.07 -21.40
N THR A 48 -5.73 14.95 -20.96
CA THR A 48 -5.36 14.31 -19.70
C THR A 48 -5.40 15.33 -18.57
N ILE A 49 -6.09 14.99 -17.49
CA ILE A 49 -6.06 15.76 -16.24
C ILE A 49 -4.90 15.24 -15.41
N ALA A 50 -3.86 16.05 -15.28
CA ALA A 50 -2.66 15.67 -14.53
C ALA A 50 -2.79 15.93 -13.03
N ASP A 51 -3.58 16.95 -12.63
CA ASP A 51 -3.89 17.25 -11.24
C ASP A 51 -5.19 18.06 -11.14
N ALA A 52 -5.91 17.86 -10.03
CA ALA A 52 -7.13 18.59 -9.68
C ALA A 52 -7.10 18.98 -8.19
N PRO A 53 -7.60 20.17 -7.80
CA PRO A 53 -7.60 20.59 -6.40
C PRO A 53 -8.51 19.69 -5.54
N ALA A 54 -7.96 19.17 -4.45
CA ALA A 54 -8.66 18.27 -3.53
C ALA A 54 -9.91 18.95 -2.90
N GLY A 55 -10.97 18.20 -2.73
CA GLY A 55 -12.23 18.67 -2.15
C GLY A 55 -13.01 19.66 -3.01
N GLN A 56 -12.66 19.84 -4.28
CA GLN A 56 -13.26 20.84 -5.14
C GLN A 56 -13.94 20.21 -6.37
N ARG A 57 -14.89 20.97 -6.89
CA ARG A 57 -15.52 20.77 -8.21
C ARG A 57 -15.02 21.90 -9.12
N THR A 58 -14.36 21.52 -10.20
CA THR A 58 -13.72 22.48 -11.11
C THR A 58 -14.22 22.26 -12.52
N THR A 59 -14.62 23.33 -13.23
CA THR A 59 -15.17 23.21 -14.57
C THR A 59 -14.11 23.44 -15.62
N LEU A 60 -13.83 22.41 -16.43
CA LEU A 60 -13.06 22.51 -17.66
C LEU A 60 -14.01 22.86 -18.80
N THR A 61 -13.71 23.95 -19.50
CA THR A 61 -14.48 24.45 -20.65
C THR A 61 -13.70 24.23 -21.93
N VAL A 62 -14.29 23.56 -22.91
CA VAL A 62 -13.71 23.39 -24.25
C VAL A 62 -14.53 24.17 -25.25
N THR A 63 -13.90 25.06 -26.00
CA THR A 63 -14.52 25.85 -27.09
C THR A 63 -13.92 25.43 -28.41
N ALA A 64 -14.77 24.99 -29.33
CA ALA A 64 -14.40 24.57 -30.68
C ALA A 64 -14.95 25.53 -31.74
N GLY A 65 -14.14 25.86 -32.73
CA GLY A 65 -14.43 26.85 -33.77
C GLY A 65 -14.14 28.28 -33.33
N GLU A 66 -14.43 29.25 -34.20
CA GLU A 66 -14.15 30.67 -33.96
C GLU A 66 -15.40 31.54 -34.26
N GLY A 67 -15.39 32.78 -33.70
CA GLY A 67 -16.43 33.76 -33.90
C GLY A 67 -17.83 33.30 -33.43
N SER A 68 -18.86 33.77 -34.15
CA SER A 68 -20.28 33.47 -33.80
C SER A 68 -20.68 32.01 -34.01
N GLY A 69 -19.85 31.21 -34.69
CA GLY A 69 -20.03 29.78 -34.91
C GLY A 69 -19.40 28.88 -33.86
N ALA A 70 -18.70 29.43 -32.91
CA ALA A 70 -18.02 28.65 -31.86
C ALA A 70 -19.02 27.87 -31.00
N LYS A 71 -18.66 26.63 -30.66
CA LYS A 71 -19.43 25.74 -29.76
C LYS A 71 -18.63 25.49 -28.50
N THR A 72 -19.32 25.54 -27.37
CA THR A 72 -18.71 25.34 -26.06
C THR A 72 -19.33 24.11 -25.38
N ALA A 73 -18.48 23.29 -24.78
CA ALA A 73 -18.85 22.20 -23.90
C ALA A 73 -18.07 22.26 -22.59
N THR A 74 -18.68 21.78 -21.52
CA THR A 74 -18.06 21.77 -20.19
C THR A 74 -18.02 20.35 -19.63
N CYS A 75 -16.96 20.08 -18.86
CA CYS A 75 -16.83 18.89 -18.04
C CYS A 75 -16.51 19.34 -16.61
N VAL A 76 -17.24 18.85 -15.63
CA VAL A 76 -16.92 19.11 -14.22
C VAL A 76 -15.96 18.06 -13.74
N ILE A 77 -14.78 18.49 -13.31
CA ILE A 77 -13.78 17.66 -12.68
C ILE A 77 -14.00 17.73 -11.17
N VAL A 78 -14.22 16.58 -10.56
CA VAL A 78 -14.46 16.45 -9.12
C VAL A 78 -13.31 15.69 -8.50
N ARG A 79 -12.66 16.26 -7.51
CA ARG A 79 -11.74 15.53 -6.64
C ARG A 79 -12.30 15.53 -5.23
N ASN A 80 -12.43 14.36 -4.63
CA ASN A 80 -12.85 14.25 -3.24
C ASN A 80 -11.83 14.94 -2.31
N PRO A 81 -12.27 15.44 -1.13
CA PRO A 81 -11.34 15.92 -0.11
C PRO A 81 -10.31 14.83 0.21
N GLU A 82 -9.06 15.20 0.30
CA GLU A 82 -8.07 14.32 0.90
C GLU A 82 -8.39 14.19 2.39
N THR A 83 -8.58 12.98 2.86
CA THR A 83 -8.60 12.72 4.30
C THR A 83 -7.19 12.99 4.82
N PRO A 84 -7.01 13.87 5.82
CA PRO A 84 -5.70 14.09 6.40
C PRO A 84 -5.07 12.76 6.80
N ALA A 85 -3.79 12.57 6.48
CA ALA A 85 -3.07 11.38 6.87
C ALA A 85 -3.01 11.28 8.40
N GLU A 86 -3.54 10.19 8.95
CA GLU A 86 -3.50 9.90 10.38
C GLU A 86 -2.40 8.88 10.66
N THR A 87 -1.63 9.11 11.72
CA THR A 87 -0.63 8.13 12.16
C THR A 87 -1.34 6.96 12.83
N VAL A 88 -1.29 5.81 12.19
CA VAL A 88 -1.83 4.53 12.67
C VAL A 88 -0.87 3.87 13.64
N PHE A 89 0.42 3.92 13.30
CA PHE A 89 1.50 3.33 14.06
C PHE A 89 2.79 4.12 13.86
N SER A 90 3.58 4.25 14.92
CA SER A 90 4.96 4.75 14.82
C SER A 90 5.85 4.09 15.88
N LEU A 91 7.13 3.95 15.54
CA LEU A 91 8.16 3.39 16.40
C LEU A 91 9.47 4.12 16.11
N ASP A 92 9.99 4.86 17.06
CA ASP A 92 11.16 5.73 16.92
C ASP A 92 12.39 5.25 17.71
N PHE A 93 12.33 4.12 18.38
CA PHE A 93 13.36 3.55 19.22
C PHE A 93 13.93 4.51 20.32
N GLY A 94 13.52 5.77 20.35
CA GLY A 94 13.83 6.77 21.36
C GLY A 94 15.30 7.17 21.43
N ASP A 95 15.70 7.69 22.60
CA ASP A 95 17.07 8.00 22.96
C ASP A 95 17.68 6.96 23.93
N GLY A 96 17.06 5.80 24.02
CA GLY A 96 17.32 4.78 25.03
C GLY A 96 18.78 4.35 25.18
N ALA A 97 19.11 3.72 26.30
CA ALA A 97 20.44 3.16 26.53
C ALA A 97 20.76 2.11 25.47
N GLY A 98 21.82 2.37 24.70
CA GLY A 98 22.24 1.47 23.63
C GLY A 98 22.64 0.08 24.11
N GLY A 99 22.54 -0.89 23.24
CA GLY A 99 23.07 -2.22 23.46
C GLY A 99 22.11 -3.23 24.07
N VAL A 100 20.82 -2.92 24.13
CA VAL A 100 19.81 -3.90 24.55
C VAL A 100 19.58 -4.91 23.43
N TRP A 101 19.95 -6.15 23.69
CA TRP A 101 19.60 -7.25 22.81
C TRP A 101 18.11 -7.56 22.99
N ALA A 102 17.37 -7.36 21.96
CA ALA A 102 15.95 -7.73 21.95
C ALA A 102 15.83 -9.24 21.72
N GLY A 103 15.90 -9.99 22.80
CA GLY A 103 15.66 -11.43 22.78
C GLY A 103 14.22 -11.81 22.95
N ALA A 104 13.36 -10.90 23.46
CA ALA A 104 11.98 -11.19 23.77
C ALA A 104 11.07 -9.99 23.52
N ASN A 105 9.81 -10.27 23.20
CA ASN A 105 8.74 -9.33 22.87
C ASN A 105 8.51 -8.20 23.90
N GLN A 106 9.03 -8.30 25.12
CA GLN A 106 8.74 -7.34 26.18
C GLN A 106 9.62 -6.09 26.15
N GLU A 107 10.85 -6.20 25.70
CA GLU A 107 11.81 -5.09 25.65
C GLU A 107 11.39 -4.03 24.60
N TRP A 108 10.72 -4.46 23.56
CA TRP A 108 10.21 -3.59 22.51
C TRP A 108 8.97 -2.80 22.91
N LYS A 109 8.21 -3.25 23.92
CA LYS A 109 7.01 -2.55 24.42
C LYS A 109 7.33 -1.25 25.18
N THR A 110 8.58 -1.04 25.53
CA THR A 110 9.03 0.21 26.18
C THR A 110 9.40 1.29 25.17
N GLN A 111 9.33 0.97 23.87
CA GLN A 111 9.64 1.92 22.81
C GLN A 111 8.56 2.97 22.67
N THR A 112 8.97 4.17 22.25
CA THR A 112 8.07 5.30 22.07
C THR A 112 7.45 5.29 20.68
N GLY A 113 6.28 5.89 20.58
CA GLY A 113 5.53 6.01 19.34
C GLY A 113 4.04 5.65 19.46
N THR A 114 3.27 6.04 18.47
CA THR A 114 1.84 5.74 18.40
C THR A 114 1.62 4.23 18.26
N GLY A 115 0.87 3.63 19.17
CA GLY A 115 0.57 2.19 19.13
C GLY A 115 1.75 1.26 19.44
N ALA A 116 2.97 1.78 19.65
CA ALA A 116 4.17 0.98 19.87
C ALA A 116 4.08 0.05 21.10
N SER A 117 3.40 0.46 22.16
CA SER A 117 3.19 -0.36 23.37
C SER A 117 2.04 -1.35 23.26
N THR A 118 1.19 -1.26 22.24
CA THR A 118 -0.01 -2.10 22.09
C THR A 118 0.16 -3.28 21.14
N VAL A 119 1.18 -3.23 20.29
CA VAL A 119 1.53 -4.28 19.32
C VAL A 119 2.39 -5.36 19.96
N THR A 120 2.57 -6.48 19.27
CA THR A 120 3.52 -7.53 19.64
C THR A 120 4.70 -7.49 18.66
N TYR A 121 5.90 -7.70 19.19
CA TYR A 121 7.11 -7.78 18.38
C TYR A 121 7.64 -9.22 18.37
N ALA A 122 7.97 -9.73 17.20
CA ALA A 122 8.72 -10.96 17.04
C ALA A 122 10.05 -10.62 16.35
N VAL A 123 11.15 -10.97 17.00
CA VAL A 123 12.49 -10.59 16.53
C VAL A 123 13.45 -11.76 16.64
N ASN A 124 14.38 -11.83 15.71
CA ASN A 124 15.53 -12.72 15.80
C ASN A 124 16.79 -11.96 15.40
N ASN A 125 17.79 -11.96 16.28
CA ASN A 125 19.08 -11.33 16.08
C ASN A 125 19.02 -9.82 15.75
N VAL A 126 18.14 -9.11 16.44
CA VAL A 126 17.97 -7.65 16.33
C VAL A 126 18.23 -7.01 17.70
N ARG A 127 18.92 -5.89 17.70
CA ARG A 127 19.17 -5.13 18.92
C ARG A 127 18.95 -3.63 18.71
N ILE A 128 18.63 -2.91 19.77
CA ILE A 128 18.59 -1.46 19.78
C ILE A 128 20.00 -0.93 20.07
N ASN A 129 20.53 -0.12 19.19
CA ASN A 129 21.78 0.61 19.34
C ASN A 129 21.50 2.08 19.63
N ASN A 130 22.44 2.68 20.40
CA ASN A 130 22.49 4.11 20.64
C ASN A 130 23.95 4.53 20.59
N ASP A 131 24.46 4.78 19.40
CA ASP A 131 25.84 5.16 19.16
C ASP A 131 25.92 6.26 18.07
N ASN A 132 27.13 6.63 17.68
CA ASN A 132 27.35 7.69 16.68
C ASN A 132 26.88 7.32 15.26
N TYR A 133 26.40 6.09 15.04
CA TYR A 133 25.86 5.63 13.76
C TYR A 133 24.34 5.79 13.66
N GLY A 134 23.69 6.36 14.70
CA GLY A 134 22.25 6.62 14.71
C GLY A 134 21.78 7.54 13.58
N SER A 135 20.47 7.59 13.39
CA SER A 135 19.81 8.28 12.27
C SER A 135 19.69 9.80 12.47
N ALA A 136 19.80 10.29 13.70
CA ALA A 136 19.50 11.67 14.08
C ALA A 136 20.08 12.72 13.11
N GLY A 137 19.18 13.50 12.48
CA GLY A 137 19.53 14.58 11.54
C GLY A 137 20.09 14.10 10.19
N LYS A 138 20.08 12.80 9.88
CA LYS A 138 20.67 12.26 8.65
C LYS A 138 19.71 12.16 7.49
N TYR A 139 18.41 12.23 7.74
CA TYR A 139 17.34 12.34 6.74
C TYR A 139 16.16 13.15 7.30
N SER A 140 15.26 13.58 6.45
CA SER A 140 14.08 14.35 6.87
C SER A 140 13.13 13.47 7.69
N GLY A 141 12.82 13.88 8.92
CA GLY A 141 11.98 13.13 9.86
C GLY A 141 12.74 12.15 10.74
N ALA A 142 14.08 12.11 10.65
CA ALA A 142 14.91 11.34 11.57
C ALA A 142 14.73 11.84 13.02
N SER A 143 14.37 10.93 13.92
CA SER A 143 14.20 11.20 15.34
C SER A 143 15.49 10.97 16.15
N GLY A 144 15.42 10.44 17.33
CA GLY A 144 16.49 10.23 18.30
C GLY A 144 17.83 9.64 17.83
N LYS A 145 18.57 9.12 18.78
CA LYS A 145 19.87 8.50 18.49
C LYS A 145 19.80 6.98 18.40
N ALA A 146 18.79 6.38 19.03
CA ALA A 146 18.62 4.95 19.02
C ALA A 146 18.05 4.49 17.66
N TYR A 147 18.41 3.29 17.28
CA TYR A 147 17.96 2.65 16.04
C TYR A 147 18.02 1.13 16.20
N ALA A 148 17.25 0.41 15.41
CA ALA A 148 17.35 -1.04 15.37
C ALA A 148 18.47 -1.48 14.43
N LYS A 149 19.26 -2.44 14.88
CA LYS A 149 20.30 -3.10 14.12
C LYS A 149 20.02 -4.58 14.02
N MET A 150 19.80 -5.08 12.83
CA MET A 150 19.71 -6.50 12.51
C MET A 150 21.10 -7.02 12.15
N PHE A 151 21.52 -8.09 12.83
CA PHE A 151 22.80 -8.72 12.56
C PHE A 151 22.58 -9.79 11.49
N TYR A 152 22.92 -9.52 10.33
CA TYR A 152 22.79 -10.19 9.03
C TYR A 152 23.19 -11.68 8.95
N ASN A 153 22.94 -12.50 9.94
CA ASN A 153 23.20 -13.93 9.88
C ASN A 153 22.17 -14.68 9.03
N ALA A 154 22.10 -14.32 7.77
CA ALA A 154 21.32 -15.05 6.79
C ALA A 154 19.78 -15.05 6.99
N SER A 155 19.13 -16.03 6.43
CA SER A 155 17.68 -16.19 6.32
C SER A 155 16.89 -16.36 7.64
N THR A 156 17.59 -16.36 8.78
CA THR A 156 16.96 -16.56 10.10
C THR A 156 16.65 -15.26 10.83
N ASP A 157 17.27 -14.15 10.42
CA ASP A 157 17.08 -12.87 11.09
C ASP A 157 15.78 -12.21 10.63
N TYR A 158 15.08 -11.57 11.53
CA TYR A 158 13.88 -10.82 11.21
C TYR A 158 13.48 -9.85 12.31
N PHE A 159 12.76 -8.83 11.89
CA PHE A 159 12.01 -7.92 12.75
C PHE A 159 10.58 -7.88 12.28
N VAL A 160 9.64 -8.23 13.14
CA VAL A 160 8.20 -8.25 12.85
C VAL A 160 7.45 -7.42 13.87
N ILE A 161 6.63 -6.50 13.39
CA ILE A 161 5.61 -5.79 14.16
C ILE A 161 4.30 -6.50 13.88
N GLN A 162 3.64 -6.98 14.91
CA GLN A 162 2.41 -7.77 14.81
C GLN A 162 1.22 -6.99 15.37
N ASP A 163 0.05 -7.24 14.81
CA ASP A 163 -1.22 -6.75 15.34
C ASP A 163 -1.39 -5.21 15.34
N ILE A 164 -0.79 -4.50 14.41
CA ILE A 164 -1.11 -3.08 14.21
C ILE A 164 -2.59 -2.96 13.89
N THR A 165 -3.37 -2.33 14.76
CA THR A 165 -4.80 -2.10 14.54
C THR A 165 -4.99 -1.06 13.45
N LEU A 166 -5.75 -1.39 12.41
CA LEU A 166 -6.05 -0.48 11.31
C LEU A 166 -7.42 0.19 11.50
N PRO A 167 -7.59 1.45 11.02
CA PRO A 167 -8.88 2.11 11.00
C PRO A 167 -9.88 1.35 10.13
N ALA A 168 -11.14 1.25 10.58
CA ALA A 168 -12.18 0.52 9.87
C ALA A 168 -12.43 1.08 8.46
N GLY A 169 -12.47 0.20 7.47
CA GLY A 169 -12.73 0.57 6.07
C GLY A 169 -11.54 1.20 5.33
N GLN A 170 -10.42 1.46 6.00
CA GLN A 170 -9.24 2.05 5.38
C GLN A 170 -8.46 1.00 4.59
N THR A 171 -8.07 1.36 3.37
CA THR A 171 -7.28 0.51 2.47
C THR A 171 -5.96 1.15 2.04
N ASP A 172 -5.89 2.48 2.01
CA ASP A 172 -4.73 3.21 1.52
C ASP A 172 -3.81 3.60 2.67
N PHE A 173 -2.55 3.22 2.55
CA PHE A 173 -1.53 3.45 3.57
C PHE A 173 -0.21 3.89 2.98
N THR A 174 0.53 4.63 3.80
CA THR A 174 1.92 4.98 3.56
C THR A 174 2.78 4.49 4.72
N LEU A 175 3.78 3.68 4.43
CA LEU A 175 4.81 3.24 5.36
C LEU A 175 6.08 4.03 5.11
N ALA A 176 6.61 4.69 6.14
CA ALA A 176 7.89 5.39 6.10
C ALA A 176 8.84 4.80 7.13
N PHE A 177 10.12 4.79 6.84
CA PHE A 177 11.20 4.40 7.76
C PHE A 177 12.56 4.92 7.28
N GLY A 178 13.49 5.03 8.20
CA GLY A 178 14.89 5.28 7.88
C GLY A 178 15.67 3.97 7.70
N THR A 179 16.61 3.93 6.77
CA THR A 179 17.42 2.74 6.50
C THR A 179 18.82 3.10 5.99
N ILE A 180 19.79 2.20 6.20
CA ILE A 180 21.16 2.31 5.65
C ILE A 180 21.45 1.27 4.58
N PHE A 181 20.46 0.49 4.15
CA PHE A 181 20.64 -0.62 3.22
C PHE A 181 19.86 -0.39 1.92
N PRO A 182 20.38 -0.88 0.78
CA PRO A 182 19.62 -0.99 -0.46
C PRO A 182 18.41 -1.91 -0.31
N SER A 183 17.38 -1.70 -1.12
CA SER A 183 16.16 -2.52 -1.09
C SER A 183 16.40 -4.01 -1.35
N ASP A 184 17.46 -4.35 -2.06
CA ASP A 184 17.79 -5.75 -2.38
C ASP A 184 18.39 -6.51 -1.18
N ASP A 185 18.85 -5.82 -0.15
CA ASP A 185 19.45 -6.44 1.03
C ASP A 185 18.40 -6.89 2.07
N VAL A 186 17.22 -6.26 2.07
CA VAL A 186 16.16 -6.53 3.04
C VAL A 186 14.80 -6.59 2.34
N SER A 187 14.12 -7.70 2.54
CA SER A 187 12.72 -7.82 2.13
C SER A 187 11.82 -7.08 3.13
N LEU A 188 10.94 -6.23 2.61
CA LEU A 188 9.83 -5.64 3.33
C LEU A 188 8.56 -6.36 2.93
N THR A 189 7.85 -6.93 3.90
CA THR A 189 6.62 -7.67 3.64
C THR A 189 5.54 -7.31 4.63
N VAL A 190 4.28 -7.45 4.21
CA VAL A 190 3.10 -7.23 5.06
C VAL A 190 2.19 -8.45 5.07
N SER A 191 1.42 -8.61 6.13
CA SER A 191 0.47 -9.71 6.32
C SER A 191 -0.71 -9.25 7.15
N ALA A 192 -1.85 -9.92 7.04
CA ALA A 192 -3.01 -9.72 7.91
C ALA A 192 -3.01 -10.64 9.14
N ASP A 193 -2.28 -11.76 9.09
CA ASP A 193 -2.37 -12.84 10.07
C ASP A 193 -1.02 -13.52 10.38
N GLY A 194 0.05 -13.09 9.71
CA GLY A 194 1.38 -13.68 9.83
C GLY A 194 1.59 -15.00 9.06
N ALA A 195 0.56 -15.53 8.41
CA ALA A 195 0.65 -16.77 7.63
C ALA A 195 0.99 -16.51 6.16
N VAL A 196 0.36 -15.49 5.56
CA VAL A 196 0.58 -15.10 4.16
C VAL A 196 1.26 -13.74 4.12
N TRP A 197 2.48 -13.69 3.59
CA TRP A 197 3.27 -12.48 3.47
C TRP A 197 3.29 -11.97 2.03
N LYS A 198 3.06 -10.69 1.83
CA LYS A 198 3.12 -10.02 0.53
C LYS A 198 4.23 -8.99 0.52
N PRO A 199 5.07 -8.97 -0.52
CA PRO A 199 6.15 -8.01 -0.62
C PRO A 199 5.64 -6.60 -0.87
N LEU A 200 6.31 -5.61 -0.28
CA LEU A 200 6.25 -4.21 -0.66
C LEU A 200 7.57 -3.84 -1.33
N VAL A 201 7.47 -3.33 -2.56
CA VAL A 201 8.63 -2.79 -3.27
C VAL A 201 8.91 -1.39 -2.75
N TYR A 202 10.13 -1.12 -2.38
CA TYR A 202 10.57 0.17 -1.87
C TYR A 202 11.94 0.57 -2.44
N THR A 203 12.29 1.83 -2.32
CA THR A 203 13.62 2.32 -2.65
C THR A 203 14.39 2.51 -1.36
N GLY A 204 15.38 1.68 -1.13
CA GLY A 204 16.29 1.78 0.02
C GLY A 204 17.39 2.82 -0.19
N ALA A 205 18.43 2.77 0.64
CA ALA A 205 19.59 3.62 0.50
C ALA A 205 20.28 3.38 -0.85
N SER A 206 20.74 4.44 -1.50
CA SER A 206 21.48 4.35 -2.77
C SER A 206 22.88 3.76 -2.59
N ALA A 207 23.40 3.83 -1.38
CA ALA A 207 24.67 3.24 -0.98
C ALA A 207 24.55 2.65 0.42
N TYR A 208 25.13 1.48 0.61
CA TYR A 208 25.20 0.83 1.92
C TYR A 208 25.87 1.74 2.96
N ASN A 209 25.35 1.69 4.19
CA ASN A 209 25.80 2.49 5.33
C ASN A 209 25.56 4.01 5.19
N THR A 210 24.62 4.42 4.34
CA THR A 210 24.18 5.81 4.23
C THR A 210 22.72 5.91 4.62
N TRP A 211 22.40 6.63 5.70
CA TRP A 211 21.02 6.81 6.14
C TRP A 211 20.16 7.51 5.09
N THR A 212 19.04 6.93 4.80
CA THR A 212 18.09 7.43 3.82
C THR A 212 16.67 7.23 4.38
N GLY A 213 15.84 8.26 4.29
CA GLY A 213 14.41 8.14 4.55
C GLY A 213 13.72 7.46 3.37
N THR A 214 12.93 6.44 3.65
CA THR A 214 12.19 5.65 2.67
C THR A 214 10.70 5.80 2.90
N THR A 215 9.93 5.86 1.82
CA THR A 215 8.46 5.93 1.85
C THR A 215 7.88 4.96 0.84
N VAL A 216 6.88 4.18 1.26
CA VAL A 216 6.20 3.16 0.46
C VAL A 216 4.69 3.35 0.58
N GLY A 217 4.04 3.75 -0.52
CA GLY A 217 2.58 3.76 -0.63
C GLY A 217 2.05 2.39 -1.04
N PHE A 218 0.96 1.94 -0.40
CA PHE A 218 0.28 0.70 -0.80
C PHE A 218 -1.23 0.78 -0.54
N THR A 219 -1.97 0.01 -1.33
CA THR A 219 -3.43 -0.10 -1.25
C THR A 219 -3.79 -1.57 -1.02
N LEU A 220 -4.49 -1.86 0.06
CA LEU A 220 -5.03 -3.18 0.33
C LEU A 220 -6.23 -3.46 -0.58
N ALA A 221 -6.30 -4.64 -1.18
CA ALA A 221 -7.44 -5.05 -2.01
C ALA A 221 -8.77 -5.01 -1.26
N GLN A 222 -8.74 -5.14 0.07
CA GLN A 222 -9.88 -5.01 0.96
C GLN A 222 -9.43 -4.59 2.36
N PRO A 223 -10.29 -3.92 3.15
CA PRO A 223 -9.97 -3.56 4.52
C PRO A 223 -9.69 -4.80 5.37
N VAL A 224 -8.67 -4.73 6.20
CA VAL A 224 -8.37 -5.74 7.23
C VAL A 224 -8.29 -5.06 8.60
N PRO A 225 -8.66 -5.73 9.70
CA PRO A 225 -8.65 -5.11 11.02
C PRO A 225 -7.24 -4.93 11.59
N LYS A 226 -6.28 -5.71 11.11
CA LYS A 226 -4.90 -5.72 11.61
C LYS A 226 -3.90 -5.88 10.49
N LEU A 227 -2.71 -5.34 10.70
CA LEU A 227 -1.57 -5.45 9.80
C LEU A 227 -0.33 -5.91 10.57
N TRP A 228 0.45 -6.77 9.95
CA TRP A 228 1.79 -7.14 10.38
C TRP A 228 2.80 -6.61 9.37
N ILE A 229 3.93 -6.13 9.85
CA ILE A 229 5.03 -5.62 9.01
C ILE A 229 6.28 -6.43 9.36
N ARG A 230 7.01 -6.91 8.35
CA ARG A 230 8.24 -7.67 8.52
C ARG A 230 9.36 -7.08 7.68
N LEU A 231 10.50 -6.90 8.31
CA LEU A 231 11.81 -6.67 7.71
C LEU A 231 12.65 -7.93 7.91
N ALA A 232 13.25 -8.47 6.84
CA ALA A 232 14.09 -9.64 6.91
C ALA A 232 15.21 -9.59 5.85
N PRO A 233 16.45 -10.01 6.16
CA PRO A 233 17.52 -10.06 5.18
C PRO A 233 17.18 -10.98 4.02
N THR A 234 17.66 -10.63 2.83
CA THR A 234 17.51 -11.45 1.61
C THR A 234 18.66 -12.46 1.44
N GLY A 235 19.61 -12.49 2.36
CA GLY A 235 20.76 -13.40 2.34
C GLY A 235 22.10 -12.74 2.00
N THR A 236 22.12 -11.43 1.73
CA THR A 236 23.37 -10.71 1.49
C THR A 236 24.01 -10.31 2.81
N GLU A 237 25.19 -10.85 3.10
CA GLU A 237 25.96 -10.53 4.29
C GLU A 237 26.50 -9.09 4.24
N ARG A 238 26.36 -8.32 5.35
CA ARG A 238 26.83 -6.94 5.46
C ARG A 238 27.63 -6.71 6.75
N ALA A 239 28.84 -6.21 6.61
CA ALA A 239 29.81 -6.07 7.71
C ALA A 239 29.34 -5.20 8.89
N TYR A 240 28.42 -4.24 8.66
CA TYR A 240 27.96 -3.30 9.69
C TYR A 240 26.53 -3.57 10.18
N GLY A 241 25.89 -4.65 9.69
CA GLY A 241 24.49 -4.97 9.96
C GLY A 241 23.53 -4.14 9.12
N LEU A 242 22.25 -4.37 9.31
CA LEU A 242 21.15 -3.75 8.57
C LEU A 242 20.39 -2.85 9.56
N ASN A 243 20.67 -1.54 9.52
CA ASN A 243 20.10 -0.60 10.47
C ASN A 243 18.85 0.04 9.89
N PHE A 244 17.80 0.18 10.73
CA PHE A 244 16.56 0.87 10.40
C PHE A 244 16.02 1.63 11.61
N ASP A 245 15.20 2.67 11.32
CA ASP A 245 14.68 3.59 12.34
C ASP A 245 13.37 4.24 11.90
N ASP A 246 12.67 4.92 12.82
CA ASP A 246 11.51 5.77 12.55
C ASP A 246 10.41 5.10 11.72
N ILE A 247 10.06 3.85 12.06
CA ILE A 247 8.99 3.14 11.35
C ILE A 247 7.66 3.86 11.63
N ARG A 248 6.97 4.29 10.56
CA ARG A 248 5.71 5.01 10.65
C ARG A 248 4.72 4.56 9.60
N LEU A 249 3.53 4.16 10.03
CA LEU A 249 2.40 3.84 9.17
C LEU A 249 1.34 4.93 9.31
N THR A 250 0.94 5.52 8.19
CA THR A 250 -0.13 6.51 8.12
C THR A 250 -1.23 6.07 7.17
N THR A 251 -2.44 6.58 7.36
CA THR A 251 -3.53 6.45 6.39
C THR A 251 -3.27 7.31 5.16
N GLY A 252 -3.85 6.93 4.02
CA GLY A 252 -3.74 7.68 2.76
C GLY A 252 -2.48 7.36 1.96
N GLY A 253 -2.33 8.05 0.84
CA GLY A 253 -1.19 7.91 -0.08
C GLY A 253 -1.33 6.79 -1.09
N GLY A 254 -1.90 5.65 -0.76
CA GLY A 254 -2.08 4.54 -1.69
C GLY A 254 -0.84 4.15 -2.50
N GLY A 255 -0.97 3.21 -3.42
CA GLY A 255 0.15 2.84 -4.29
C GLY A 255 0.08 1.40 -4.77
N GLN A 256 1.10 0.61 -4.44
CA GLN A 256 1.17 -0.81 -4.82
C GLN A 256 -0.08 -1.55 -4.35
N GLN A 257 -0.72 -2.29 -5.26
CA GLN A 257 -1.87 -3.13 -4.90
C GLN A 257 -1.40 -4.35 -4.12
N VAL A 258 -1.97 -4.57 -2.94
CA VAL A 258 -1.62 -5.65 -2.04
C VAL A 258 -2.86 -6.45 -1.68
N ASP A 259 -2.95 -7.66 -2.20
CA ASP A 259 -3.95 -8.63 -1.76
C ASP A 259 -3.37 -9.48 -0.64
N LEU A 260 -3.71 -9.14 0.60
CA LEU A 260 -3.28 -9.90 1.78
C LEU A 260 -3.99 -11.25 1.86
N GLY A 261 -4.93 -11.50 0.95
CA GLY A 261 -5.86 -12.59 1.05
C GLY A 261 -6.50 -12.50 2.44
N THR A 262 -7.74 -12.20 2.58
CA THR A 262 -8.31 -12.23 3.92
C THR A 262 -7.98 -13.56 4.53
N GLY A 263 -7.52 -13.60 5.78
CA GLY A 263 -7.52 -14.80 6.60
C GLY A 263 -8.92 -15.34 6.93
N ALA A 264 -10.00 -14.62 6.64
CA ALA A 264 -11.20 -15.16 6.05
C ALA A 264 -10.77 -15.59 4.64
N GLY A 265 -10.07 -16.71 4.52
CA GLY A 265 -9.98 -17.44 3.27
C GLY A 265 -11.32 -17.30 2.63
N LEU A 266 -11.42 -17.05 1.31
CA LEU A 266 -12.72 -17.06 0.67
C LEU A 266 -13.63 -17.93 1.55
N ARG A 267 -14.41 -17.28 2.43
CA ARG A 267 -15.50 -18.01 3.02
C ARG A 267 -16.23 -18.36 1.77
N TRP A 268 -15.95 -19.52 1.35
CA TRP A 268 -16.64 -20.17 0.28
C TRP A 268 -18.06 -19.74 0.53
N ALA A 269 -18.59 -18.90 -0.35
CA ALA A 269 -19.98 -18.48 -0.22
C ALA A 269 -20.68 -19.74 0.26
N GLU A 270 -21.02 -19.78 1.56
CA GLU A 270 -21.27 -21.04 2.27
C GLU A 270 -22.14 -21.83 1.36
N LEU A 271 -21.64 -22.97 0.88
CA LEU A 271 -22.45 -23.79 0.00
C LEU A 271 -23.75 -23.93 0.77
N PRO A 272 -24.89 -23.45 0.26
CA PRO A 272 -26.13 -23.51 1.00
C PRO A 272 -26.25 -24.92 1.56
N SER A 273 -26.65 -25.05 2.82
CA SER A 273 -26.66 -26.32 3.56
C SER A 273 -27.37 -27.47 2.87
N ASN A 274 -28.04 -27.24 1.75
CA ASN A 274 -28.75 -28.17 0.88
C ASN A 274 -27.93 -28.71 -0.31
N PHE A 275 -26.62 -28.43 -0.38
CA PHE A 275 -25.74 -28.97 -1.44
C PHE A 275 -25.27 -30.43 -1.18
N GLU A 276 -25.72 -31.07 -0.15
CA GLU A 276 -25.39 -32.48 0.11
C GLU A 276 -25.96 -33.42 -0.97
N THR A 277 -26.97 -32.99 -1.70
CA THR A 277 -27.58 -33.74 -2.82
C THR A 277 -27.87 -32.81 -3.99
N PRO A 278 -26.92 -32.60 -4.91
CA PRO A 278 -27.17 -31.76 -6.09
C PRO A 278 -28.30 -32.33 -6.93
N SER A 279 -29.21 -31.47 -7.39
CA SER A 279 -30.25 -31.85 -8.34
C SER A 279 -29.65 -32.29 -9.68
N SER A 280 -30.41 -32.93 -10.56
CA SER A 280 -29.96 -33.31 -11.91
C SER A 280 -29.47 -32.12 -12.77
N ASP A 281 -29.87 -30.91 -12.39
CA ASP A 281 -29.50 -29.67 -13.10
C ASP A 281 -28.27 -28.98 -12.50
N GLN A 282 -27.73 -29.53 -11.44
CA GLN A 282 -26.57 -29.00 -10.73
C GLN A 282 -25.49 -30.07 -10.63
N PHE A 283 -24.24 -29.65 -10.66
CA PHE A 283 -23.13 -30.52 -10.32
C PHE A 283 -22.13 -29.80 -9.42
N VAL A 284 -21.51 -30.57 -8.53
CA VAL A 284 -20.46 -30.12 -7.64
C VAL A 284 -19.17 -30.80 -8.05
N HIS A 285 -18.14 -29.99 -8.31
CA HIS A 285 -16.82 -30.48 -8.62
C HIS A 285 -15.86 -30.12 -7.48
N THR A 286 -15.19 -31.12 -6.91
CA THR A 286 -14.18 -30.92 -5.86
C THR A 286 -12.82 -31.36 -6.36
N THR A 287 -11.85 -30.46 -6.36
CA THR A 287 -10.47 -30.77 -6.68
C THR A 287 -9.66 -30.94 -5.41
N TRP A 288 -8.85 -31.98 -5.36
CA TRP A 288 -7.99 -32.29 -4.23
C TRP A 288 -6.53 -32.03 -4.60
N THR A 289 -5.74 -31.51 -3.66
CA THR A 289 -4.30 -31.40 -3.88
C THR A 289 -3.67 -32.79 -3.91
N THR A 290 -2.61 -32.93 -4.72
CA THR A 290 -1.75 -34.13 -4.67
C THR A 290 -0.79 -34.11 -3.49
N THR A 291 -0.63 -32.95 -2.84
CA THR A 291 0.28 -32.77 -1.71
C THR A 291 -0.39 -33.22 -0.43
N VAL A 292 0.26 -34.12 0.27
CA VAL A 292 -0.23 -34.77 1.47
C VAL A 292 0.53 -34.20 2.67
N SER A 293 -0.13 -33.42 3.50
CA SER A 293 0.38 -33.10 4.84
C SER A 293 -0.17 -34.17 5.82
N GLY A 294 0.73 -34.95 6.42
CA GLY A 294 0.34 -36.01 7.36
C GLY A 294 -0.50 -37.17 6.77
N GLY A 295 -0.32 -37.51 5.51
CA GLY A 295 -1.01 -38.62 4.87
C GLY A 295 -2.46 -38.36 4.41
N LYS A 296 -2.96 -37.14 4.55
CA LYS A 296 -4.33 -36.78 4.15
C LYS A 296 -4.34 -35.83 2.94
N ARG A 297 -5.20 -36.11 1.96
CA ARG A 297 -5.46 -35.18 0.86
C ARG A 297 -6.17 -33.94 1.38
N VAL A 298 -5.72 -32.77 0.96
CA VAL A 298 -6.34 -31.49 1.29
C VAL A 298 -7.22 -31.05 0.12
N ARG A 299 -8.46 -30.66 0.42
CA ARG A 299 -9.36 -30.09 -0.59
C ARG A 299 -8.75 -28.80 -1.14
N ASN A 300 -8.60 -28.72 -2.45
CA ASN A 300 -8.06 -27.55 -3.10
C ASN A 300 -9.15 -26.51 -3.36
N TYR A 301 -10.20 -26.89 -4.07
CA TYR A 301 -11.40 -26.08 -4.26
C TYR A 301 -12.61 -26.95 -4.61
N THR A 302 -13.78 -26.39 -4.38
CA THR A 302 -15.05 -26.97 -4.80
C THR A 302 -15.84 -25.87 -5.50
N TYR A 303 -16.46 -26.15 -6.63
CA TYR A 303 -17.42 -25.26 -7.26
C TYR A 303 -18.71 -25.99 -7.58
N CYS A 304 -19.80 -25.22 -7.65
CA CYS A 304 -21.10 -25.70 -8.05
C CYS A 304 -21.54 -24.93 -9.31
N TYR A 305 -22.06 -25.63 -10.27
CA TYR A 305 -22.61 -25.06 -11.48
C TYR A 305 -24.09 -25.40 -11.59
N ASP A 306 -24.95 -24.38 -11.76
CA ASP A 306 -26.37 -24.54 -12.02
C ASP A 306 -26.65 -24.32 -13.53
N LYS A 307 -26.99 -25.38 -14.21
CA LYS A 307 -27.24 -25.37 -15.65
C LYS A 307 -28.41 -24.48 -16.07
N ARG A 308 -29.39 -24.25 -15.19
CA ARG A 308 -30.55 -23.43 -15.48
C ARG A 308 -30.26 -21.95 -15.43
N ARG A 309 -29.26 -21.56 -14.65
CA ARG A 309 -28.91 -20.13 -14.46
C ARG A 309 -27.68 -19.72 -15.25
N HIS A 310 -27.00 -20.65 -15.91
CA HIS A 310 -25.73 -20.40 -16.61
C HIS A 310 -24.66 -19.69 -15.76
N ASN A 311 -24.67 -19.91 -14.44
CA ASN A 311 -23.77 -19.30 -13.45
C ASN A 311 -22.91 -20.36 -12.78
#